data_bc306ced96aca404d272cd80dac317b3
#
_entry.id   bc306ced96aca404d272cd80dac317b3
#
_cell.length_a   1.000
_cell.length_b   1.000
_cell.length_c   1.000
_cell.angle_alpha   90.00
_cell.angle_beta   90.00
_cell.angle_gamma   90.00
#
_symmetry.space_group_name_H-M   'P 1'
#
loop_
_entity.id
_entity.type
_entity.pdbx_description
1 polymer ?
#
loop_
_entity_poly.entity_id
_entity_poly.type
_entity_poly.pdbx_seq_one_letter_code
_entity_poly.pdbx_strand_id
1 'polypeptide(L)'
;MFIRQNIQTLRYFRTTPAMRCPYLPHRLETKLVTELSGPDAISQHDTLTDAGFRRSHHFVYKPLCDGCRACVPVRIRVRDFEPSRAQRRILRRNEHVHAIESQPLATGEQYAL
;
A
#
# COMPACT_ATOMS: atom_id res chain seq x y z
N MET A 1 39.39 1.64 9.85
CA MET A 1 38.04 1.31 10.30
C MET A 1 37.10 2.43 9.88
N PHE A 2 36.43 2.24 8.74
CA PHE A 2 35.53 3.27 8.21
C PHE A 2 34.18 3.11 8.91
N ILE A 3 33.82 4.05 9.76
CA ILE A 3 32.48 4.18 10.31
C ILE A 3 31.59 4.60 9.15
N ARG A 4 30.78 3.67 8.61
CA ARG A 4 29.66 4.02 7.76
C ARG A 4 28.67 4.78 8.65
N GLN A 5 28.75 6.08 8.62
CA GLN A 5 27.65 6.91 9.11
C GLN A 5 26.43 6.58 8.24
N ASN A 6 25.47 5.91 8.85
CA ASN A 6 24.13 5.83 8.29
C ASN A 6 23.61 7.26 8.21
N ILE A 7 23.74 7.87 7.05
CA ILE A 7 23.02 9.10 6.74
C ILE A 7 21.55 8.67 6.65
N GLN A 8 20.86 8.79 7.76
CA GLN A 8 19.40 8.66 7.75
C GLN A 8 18.89 9.77 6.85
N THR A 9 18.39 9.39 5.68
CA THR A 9 17.78 10.33 4.74
C THR A 9 16.62 10.99 5.46
N LEU A 10 16.74 12.29 5.72
CA LEU A 10 15.68 13.11 6.31
C LEU A 10 14.44 13.00 5.42
N ARG A 11 13.35 12.54 6.01
CA ARG A 11 12.09 12.34 5.32
C ARG A 11 11.12 13.42 5.70
N TYR A 12 10.57 14.08 4.72
CA TYR A 12 9.55 15.10 4.91
C TYR A 12 8.15 14.49 4.86
N PHE A 13 7.44 14.61 5.96
CA PHE A 13 6.02 14.29 6.02
C PHE A 13 5.20 15.57 5.93
N ARG A 14 4.12 15.51 5.18
CA ARG A 14 3.15 16.59 5.04
C ARG A 14 1.76 16.09 5.36
N THR A 15 0.92 16.98 5.88
CA THR A 15 -0.51 16.71 6.03
C THR A 15 -1.27 17.28 4.83
N THR A 16 -2.28 16.57 4.36
CA THR A 16 -3.18 17.08 3.34
C THR A 16 -4.13 18.11 3.95
N PRO A 17 -4.69 19.02 3.15
CA PRO A 17 -5.85 19.79 3.57
C PRO A 17 -6.99 18.87 4.01
N ALA A 18 -7.85 19.37 4.91
CA ALA A 18 -9.04 18.66 5.33
C ALA A 18 -10.02 18.53 4.16
N MET A 19 -10.46 17.30 3.90
CA MET A 19 -11.42 16.99 2.85
C MET A 19 -12.56 16.14 3.43
N ARG A 20 -13.65 16.01 2.68
CA ARG A 20 -14.76 15.17 3.11
C ARG A 20 -14.33 13.71 3.21
N CYS A 21 -14.60 13.07 4.35
CA CYS A 21 -14.31 11.65 4.52
C CYS A 21 -15.18 10.81 3.56
N PRO A 22 -14.58 9.89 2.77
CA PRO A 22 -15.32 9.07 1.83
C PRO A 22 -16.10 7.92 2.49
N TYR A 23 -15.84 7.64 3.76
CA TYR A 23 -16.42 6.51 4.49
C TYR A 23 -17.45 6.89 5.52
N LEU A 24 -17.19 7.95 6.26
CA LEU A 24 -18.06 8.38 7.36
C LEU A 24 -18.74 9.72 7.01
N PRO A 25 -20.08 9.78 7.08
CA PRO A 25 -20.79 11.03 6.80
C PRO A 25 -20.45 12.11 7.84
N HIS A 26 -20.47 13.35 7.42
CA HIS A 26 -20.25 14.53 8.26
C HIS A 26 -18.87 14.61 8.94
N ARG A 27 -17.88 13.86 8.46
CA ARG A 27 -16.50 13.91 8.95
C ARG A 27 -15.56 14.43 7.88
N LEU A 28 -14.44 14.97 8.34
CA LEU A 28 -13.34 15.41 7.49
C LEU A 28 -12.18 14.45 7.64
N GLU A 29 -11.47 14.17 6.53
CA GLU A 29 -10.24 13.42 6.53
C GLU A 29 -9.04 14.33 6.34
N THR A 30 -7.96 13.99 7.01
CA THR A 30 -6.60 14.46 6.72
C THR A 30 -5.69 13.26 6.62
N LYS A 31 -4.65 13.36 5.80
CA LYS A 31 -3.67 12.30 5.60
C LYS A 31 -2.27 12.80 5.88
N LEU A 32 -1.48 11.98 6.50
CA LEU A 32 -0.04 12.14 6.57
C LEU A 32 0.57 11.50 5.33
N VAL A 33 1.34 12.27 4.57
CA VAL A 33 1.86 11.85 3.25
C VAL A 33 3.36 12.09 3.20
N THR A 34 4.08 11.15 2.59
CA THR A 34 5.48 11.33 2.21
C THR A 34 5.74 10.68 0.84
N GLU A 35 6.75 11.15 0.17
CA GLU A 35 7.16 10.63 -1.14
C GLU A 35 8.26 9.58 -0.97
N LEU A 36 8.14 8.48 -1.73
CA LEU A 36 9.19 7.47 -1.87
C LEU A 36 10.11 7.88 -3.01
N SER A 37 11.35 8.17 -2.69
CA SER A 37 12.35 8.57 -3.69
C SER A 37 13.74 8.08 -3.29
N GLY A 38 14.62 8.03 -4.29
CA GLY A 38 16.01 7.67 -4.11
C GLY A 38 16.26 6.15 -4.03
N PRO A 39 17.53 5.76 -3.82
CA PRO A 39 17.95 4.36 -3.86
C PRO A 39 17.34 3.48 -2.76
N ASP A 40 16.93 4.09 -1.64
CA ASP A 40 16.37 3.38 -0.50
C ASP A 40 14.82 3.29 -0.53
N ALA A 41 14.19 3.67 -1.64
CA ALA A 41 12.72 3.75 -1.73
C ALA A 41 12.03 2.43 -1.37
N ILE A 42 12.61 1.28 -1.73
CA ILE A 42 12.04 -0.05 -1.45
C ILE A 42 12.06 -0.33 0.06
N SER A 43 13.21 -0.19 0.71
CA SER A 43 13.34 -0.46 2.15
C SER A 43 12.51 0.52 2.99
N GLN A 44 12.39 1.73 2.51
CA GLN A 44 11.54 2.74 3.13
C GLN A 44 10.05 2.39 3.00
N HIS A 45 9.64 1.88 1.83
CA HIS A 45 8.27 1.42 1.61
C HIS A 45 7.92 0.27 2.57
N ASP A 46 8.81 -0.68 2.75
CA ASP A 46 8.60 -1.80 3.67
C ASP A 46 8.41 -1.30 5.12
N THR A 47 9.29 -0.43 5.57
CA THR A 47 9.21 0.18 6.92
C THR A 47 7.90 0.94 7.12
N LEU A 48 7.49 1.75 6.14
CA LEU A 48 6.27 2.54 6.23
C LEU A 48 5.00 1.68 6.12
N THR A 49 5.06 0.61 5.33
CA THR A 49 3.97 -0.38 5.25
C THR A 49 3.75 -1.05 6.60
N ASP A 50 4.82 -1.42 7.30
CA ASP A 50 4.74 -1.96 8.66
C ASP A 50 4.15 -0.95 9.66
N ALA A 51 4.39 0.34 9.44
CA ALA A 51 3.80 1.42 10.23
C ALA A 51 2.35 1.78 9.83
N GLY A 52 1.74 1.03 8.91
CA GLY A 52 0.34 1.22 8.50
C GLY A 52 0.12 2.19 7.35
N PHE A 53 1.17 2.61 6.67
CA PHE A 53 1.03 3.45 5.46
C PHE A 53 0.55 2.63 4.27
N ARG A 54 -0.22 3.26 3.41
CA ARG A 54 -0.68 2.76 2.11
C ARG A 54 0.09 3.44 1.01
N ARG A 55 0.22 2.80 -0.14
CA ARG A 55 0.95 3.35 -1.29
C ARG A 55 0.00 3.73 -2.42
N SER A 56 0.27 4.88 -3.04
CA SER A 56 -0.27 5.28 -4.33
C SER A 56 0.86 5.85 -5.19
N HIS A 57 1.25 5.12 -6.24
CA HIS A 57 2.42 5.44 -7.07
C HIS A 57 3.70 5.59 -6.23
N HIS A 58 4.30 6.77 -6.19
CA HIS A 58 5.49 7.08 -5.40
C HIS A 58 5.17 7.79 -4.08
N PHE A 59 3.90 7.96 -3.74
CA PHE A 59 3.48 8.47 -2.45
C PHE A 59 3.04 7.36 -1.52
N VAL A 60 3.35 7.52 -0.24
CA VAL A 60 2.78 6.72 0.84
C VAL A 60 2.05 7.62 1.82
N TYR A 61 0.94 7.14 2.34
CA TYR A 61 0.06 7.93 3.18
C TYR A 61 -0.64 7.07 4.22
N LYS A 62 -1.05 7.71 5.29
CA LYS A 62 -1.97 7.10 6.24
C LYS A 62 -2.95 8.16 6.78
N PRO A 63 -4.15 7.76 7.20
CA PRO A 63 -5.09 8.68 7.82
C PRO A 63 -4.50 9.30 9.09
N LEU A 64 -4.69 10.60 9.24
CA LEU A 64 -4.34 11.38 10.42
C LEU A 64 -5.51 12.32 10.74
N CYS A 65 -6.68 11.75 10.97
CA CYS A 65 -7.91 12.50 11.18
C CYS A 65 -8.05 12.89 12.65
N ASP A 66 -8.41 14.13 12.89
CA ASP A 66 -8.66 14.63 14.23
C ASP A 66 -9.86 13.91 14.86
N GLY A 67 -9.66 13.35 16.06
CA GLY A 67 -10.70 12.65 16.81
C GLY A 67 -11.28 11.40 16.15
N CYS A 68 -10.61 10.80 15.14
CA CYS A 68 -11.11 9.61 14.45
C CYS A 68 -10.00 8.57 14.24
N ARG A 69 -10.31 7.30 14.59
CA ARG A 69 -9.43 6.13 14.40
C ARG A 69 -10.15 4.98 13.70
N ALA A 70 -11.16 5.28 12.89
CA ALA A 70 -11.99 4.25 12.26
C ALA A 70 -11.26 3.49 11.13
N CYS A 71 -10.27 4.11 10.47
CA CYS A 71 -9.49 3.47 9.42
C CYS A 71 -8.41 2.58 10.03
N VAL A 72 -8.64 1.28 10.04
CA VAL A 72 -7.68 0.28 10.55
C VAL A 72 -7.09 -0.49 9.38
N PRO A 73 -5.78 -0.34 9.08
CA PRO A 73 -5.13 -1.14 8.06
C PRO A 73 -5.02 -2.59 8.51
N VAL A 74 -5.32 -3.50 7.61
CA VAL A 74 -5.20 -4.94 7.86
C VAL A 74 -4.32 -5.59 6.79
N ARG A 75 -3.65 -6.67 7.14
CA ARG A 75 -2.87 -7.49 6.21
C ARG A 75 -3.05 -8.98 6.51
N ILE A 76 -2.92 -9.78 5.48
CA ILE A 76 -2.93 -11.24 5.60
C ILE A 76 -1.49 -11.72 5.42
N ARG A 77 -0.98 -12.46 6.40
CA ARG A 77 0.32 -13.11 6.27
C ARG A 77 0.19 -14.31 5.35
N VAL A 78 0.86 -14.25 4.21
CA VAL A 78 0.74 -15.28 3.16
C VAL A 78 1.09 -16.67 3.68
N ARG A 79 2.09 -16.79 4.55
CA ARG A 79 2.52 -18.08 5.10
C ARG A 79 1.50 -18.74 6.02
N ASP A 80 0.62 -17.94 6.62
CA ASP A 80 -0.39 -18.41 7.58
C ASP A 80 -1.79 -18.42 6.96
N PHE A 81 -1.88 -18.13 5.65
CA PHE A 81 -3.14 -18.07 4.95
C PHE A 81 -3.67 -19.48 4.66
N GLU A 82 -4.83 -19.78 5.20
CA GLU A 82 -5.59 -21.00 4.92
C GLU A 82 -6.88 -20.65 4.17
N PRO A 83 -7.04 -21.11 2.92
CA PRO A 83 -8.26 -20.84 2.17
C PRO A 83 -9.48 -21.44 2.87
N SER A 84 -10.54 -20.65 2.98
CA SER A 84 -11.83 -21.13 3.45
C SER A 84 -12.44 -22.17 2.49
N ARG A 85 -13.47 -22.88 2.92
CA ARG A 85 -14.20 -23.83 2.06
C ARG A 85 -14.70 -23.18 0.77
N ALA A 86 -15.23 -21.97 0.87
CA ALA A 86 -15.72 -21.23 -0.30
C ALA A 86 -14.56 -20.83 -1.24
N GLN A 87 -13.45 -20.37 -0.71
CA GLN A 87 -12.26 -20.03 -1.50
C GLN A 87 -11.68 -21.25 -2.19
N ARG A 88 -11.53 -22.39 -1.50
CA ARG A 88 -11.11 -23.65 -2.13
C ARG A 88 -12.03 -24.08 -3.28
N ARG A 89 -13.34 -23.91 -3.13
CA ARG A 89 -14.29 -24.19 -4.20
C ARG A 89 -14.07 -23.29 -5.41
N ILE A 90 -13.86 -21.98 -5.21
CA ILE A 90 -13.59 -21.04 -6.28
C ILE A 90 -12.26 -21.35 -6.97
N LEU A 91 -11.20 -21.65 -6.21
CA LEU A 91 -9.91 -22.04 -6.76
C LEU A 91 -10.05 -23.27 -7.70
N ARG A 92 -10.77 -24.31 -7.28
CA ARG A 92 -11.00 -25.49 -8.14
C ARG A 92 -11.79 -25.16 -9.41
N ARG A 93 -12.77 -24.26 -9.33
CA ARG A 93 -13.53 -23.84 -10.51
C ARG A 93 -12.71 -23.03 -11.51
N ASN A 94 -11.62 -22.46 -11.07
CA ASN A 94 -10.73 -21.61 -11.86
C ASN A 94 -9.34 -22.23 -12.06
N GLU A 95 -9.20 -23.55 -11.90
CA GLU A 95 -7.92 -24.25 -12.08
C GLU A 95 -7.33 -24.15 -13.50
N HIS A 96 -8.20 -23.83 -14.47
CA HIS A 96 -7.79 -23.58 -15.86
C HIS A 96 -7.21 -22.17 -16.07
N VAL A 97 -7.29 -21.28 -15.09
CA VAL A 97 -6.74 -19.93 -15.14
C VAL A 97 -5.32 -19.94 -14.57
N HIS A 98 -4.37 -19.47 -15.36
CA HIS A 98 -2.96 -19.41 -14.97
C HIS A 98 -2.49 -17.97 -14.89
N ALA A 99 -1.73 -17.64 -13.85
CA ALA A 99 -1.04 -16.37 -13.72
C ALA A 99 0.35 -16.47 -14.35
N ILE A 100 0.67 -15.57 -15.26
CA ILE A 100 1.96 -15.49 -15.93
C ILE A 100 2.58 -14.13 -15.62
N GLU A 101 3.78 -14.14 -15.04
CA GLU A 101 4.56 -12.93 -14.87
C GLU A 101 5.09 -12.45 -16.22
N SER A 102 4.85 -11.21 -16.56
CA SER A 102 5.32 -10.60 -17.81
C SER A 102 5.86 -9.19 -17.58
N GLN A 103 6.61 -8.69 -18.54
CA GLN A 103 7.09 -7.32 -18.50
C GLN A 103 5.92 -6.34 -18.44
N PRO A 104 6.04 -5.22 -17.66
CA PRO A 104 4.98 -4.24 -17.52
C PRO A 104 4.89 -3.31 -18.75
N LEU A 105 4.49 -3.89 -19.87
CA LEU A 105 4.33 -3.18 -21.14
C LEU A 105 2.85 -3.17 -21.53
N ALA A 106 2.33 -2.00 -21.86
CA ALA A 106 0.98 -1.90 -22.43
C ALA A 106 1.00 -2.44 -23.86
N THR A 107 0.14 -3.41 -24.14
CA THR A 107 -0.02 -3.98 -25.49
C THR A 107 -1.37 -3.57 -26.10
N GLY A 108 -1.46 -3.61 -27.44
CA GLY A 108 -2.72 -3.36 -28.14
C GLY A 108 -3.84 -4.32 -27.71
N GLU A 109 -3.51 -5.58 -27.45
CA GLU A 109 -4.44 -6.59 -26.95
C GLU A 109 -5.00 -6.21 -25.57
N GLN A 110 -4.15 -5.81 -24.65
CA GLN A 110 -4.57 -5.36 -23.31
C GLN A 110 -5.44 -4.11 -23.36
N TYR A 111 -5.15 -3.23 -24.33
CA TYR A 111 -5.93 -2.00 -24.49
C TYR A 111 -7.33 -2.26 -25.11
N ALA A 112 -7.48 -3.34 -25.84
CA ALA A 112 -8.74 -3.71 -26.51
C ALA A 112 -9.72 -4.46 -25.58
N LEU A 113 -9.31 -4.84 -24.36
CA LEU A 113 -10.17 -5.46 -23.36
C LEU A 113 -11.09 -4.42 -22.71
#